data_b95e419d4c0a4c74aaa9ca68e2df36db
#
_entry.id   b95e419d4c0a4c74aaa9ca68e2df36db
#
_cell.length_a   1.000
_cell.length_b   1.000
_cell.length_c   1.000
_cell.angle_alpha   90.00
_cell.angle_beta   90.00
_cell.angle_gamma   90.00
#
_symmetry.space_group_name_H-M   'P 1'
#
loop_
_entity.id
_entity.type
_entity.pdbx_description
1 polymer ?
#
loop_
_entity_poly.entity_id
_entity_poly.type
_entity_poly.pdbx_seq_one_letter_code
_entity_poly.pdbx_strand_id
1 'polypeptide(L)'
;MNKFNTVILIVLISGVSQLSFSQNINTVFTDFDKTGMQSDILYNPSSLSNINELKDTTRDLYSFYQIYKSIAFSDFQQRLPDLENLKTVTSNELMSLNIPLTLIYSEYETFNDNAKNNNLIFKNSNNTAERVASDLNIFEQHNIFVGAALKPIQRGSEVKFNLSSEMLFNTSEKLISQIQIDFGNGSGYQIIELDESYNITYENEGIKELKFKITLDNNEQKESSASLNVIYSNDQLNQKNNQEIVGFTSGTTDPPYIQPYNEYPFKGWGEFDIFYSADGVLDKPIFVVDGFDPQDTRNVNAIYQALNFGNGNLGDIVRDNGYDVVVLNFPTYFREEDQVWIFGGADYIERNAMLLVELIKYVNNLKVGEKQNVVIGPSMGGLISRYALNYMESINVDHETRLYISFDAPH
;
A
#
# COMPACT_ATOMS: atom_id res chain seq x y z
N MET A 1 -42.27 -6.71 -5.87
CA MET A 1 -41.85 -5.92 -4.70
C MET A 1 -41.21 -6.90 -3.70
N ASN A 2 -40.01 -6.70 -3.25
CA ASN A 2 -39.30 -7.38 -2.13
C ASN A 2 -37.95 -8.05 -2.41
N LYS A 3 -37.32 -7.88 -3.55
CA LYS A 3 -35.90 -8.26 -3.68
C LYS A 3 -34.92 -7.11 -3.48
N PHE A 4 -35.36 -5.88 -3.68
CA PHE A 4 -34.51 -4.68 -3.52
C PHE A 4 -34.28 -4.30 -2.05
N ASN A 5 -35.27 -4.52 -1.19
CA ASN A 5 -35.15 -4.19 0.24
C ASN A 5 -34.29 -5.19 1.03
N THR A 6 -34.13 -6.42 0.54
CA THR A 6 -33.30 -7.44 1.19
C THR A 6 -31.82 -7.22 0.91
N VAL A 7 -31.46 -6.72 -0.28
CA VAL A 7 -30.07 -6.40 -0.64
C VAL A 7 -29.57 -5.18 0.12
N ILE A 8 -30.41 -4.13 0.28
CA ILE A 8 -30.06 -2.94 1.05
C ILE A 8 -29.91 -3.28 2.55
N LEU A 9 -30.70 -4.19 3.08
CA LEU A 9 -30.57 -4.62 4.48
C LEU A 9 -29.30 -5.47 4.72
N ILE A 10 -28.87 -6.28 3.77
CA ILE A 10 -27.61 -7.06 3.86
C ILE A 10 -26.39 -6.14 3.77
N VAL A 11 -26.42 -5.11 2.91
CA VAL A 11 -25.33 -4.12 2.81
C VAL A 11 -25.27 -3.23 4.06
N LEU A 12 -26.39 -2.86 4.66
CA LEU A 12 -26.42 -2.13 5.93
C LEU A 12 -25.96 -2.99 7.12
N ILE A 13 -26.29 -4.27 7.14
CA ILE A 13 -25.81 -5.19 8.19
C ILE A 13 -24.32 -5.48 8.04
N SER A 14 -23.80 -5.61 6.82
CA SER A 14 -22.36 -5.73 6.59
C SER A 14 -21.58 -4.44 6.90
N GLY A 15 -22.15 -3.28 6.63
CA GLY A 15 -21.56 -1.98 6.97
C GLY A 15 -21.52 -1.71 8.48
N VAL A 16 -22.57 -2.11 9.21
CA VAL A 16 -22.61 -1.98 10.68
C VAL A 16 -21.72 -3.02 11.37
N SER A 17 -21.56 -4.22 10.79
CA SER A 17 -20.66 -5.22 11.34
C SER A 17 -19.17 -4.81 11.19
N GLN A 18 -18.81 -4.07 10.16
CA GLN A 18 -17.43 -3.57 10.00
C GLN A 18 -17.05 -2.46 11.00
N LEU A 19 -18.01 -1.70 11.52
CA LEU A 19 -17.77 -0.70 12.57
C LEU A 19 -17.59 -1.31 13.97
N SER A 20 -17.95 -2.57 14.18
CA SER A 20 -17.80 -3.26 15.47
C SER A 20 -16.54 -4.13 15.59
N PHE A 21 -15.71 -4.21 14.56
CA PHE A 21 -14.55 -5.11 14.50
C PHE A 21 -13.23 -4.57 15.05
N SER A 22 -13.22 -3.39 15.65
CA SER A 22 -12.05 -2.88 16.38
C SER A 22 -12.16 -3.14 17.90
N GLN A 23 -12.96 -4.10 18.34
CA GLN A 23 -12.94 -4.48 19.74
C GLN A 23 -11.64 -5.25 20.02
N ASN A 24 -10.80 -4.64 20.84
CA ASN A 24 -9.63 -5.31 21.43
C ASN A 24 -10.10 -6.67 21.98
N ILE A 25 -9.33 -7.73 21.74
CA ILE A 25 -9.63 -9.08 22.24
C ILE A 25 -9.97 -9.08 23.73
N ASN A 26 -9.36 -8.18 24.48
CA ASN A 26 -9.59 -7.98 25.90
C ASN A 26 -11.03 -7.56 26.27
N THR A 27 -11.83 -7.02 25.35
CA THR A 27 -13.22 -6.65 25.66
C THR A 27 -14.17 -7.84 25.62
N VAL A 28 -13.92 -8.79 24.72
CA VAL A 28 -14.76 -10.00 24.57
C VAL A 28 -14.27 -11.12 25.49
N PHE A 29 -12.98 -11.21 25.72
CA PHE A 29 -12.32 -12.30 26.44
C PHE A 29 -11.71 -11.84 27.79
N THR A 30 -12.24 -10.76 28.41
CA THR A 30 -11.71 -10.17 29.65
C THR A 30 -11.49 -11.22 30.75
N ASP A 31 -12.50 -12.08 30.98
CA ASP A 31 -12.48 -13.09 32.04
C ASP A 31 -12.41 -14.53 31.49
N PHE A 32 -11.99 -14.66 30.22
CA PHE A 32 -11.93 -15.96 29.57
C PHE A 32 -10.89 -16.85 30.22
N ASP A 33 -11.29 -18.09 30.56
CA ASP A 33 -10.37 -19.11 31.09
C ASP A 33 -9.41 -19.57 29.98
N LYS A 34 -8.14 -19.20 30.12
CA LYS A 34 -7.04 -19.48 29.18
C LYS A 34 -6.27 -20.76 29.52
N THR A 35 -6.76 -21.58 30.41
CA THR A 35 -6.08 -22.85 30.79
C THR A 35 -5.81 -23.69 29.56
N GLY A 36 -4.53 -24.02 29.33
CA GLY A 36 -4.06 -24.78 28.15
C GLY A 36 -3.62 -23.91 26.95
N MET A 37 -3.77 -22.58 27.02
CA MET A 37 -3.14 -21.66 26.07
C MET A 37 -1.66 -21.51 26.41
N GLN A 38 -0.78 -21.43 25.40
CA GLN A 38 0.67 -21.39 25.59
C GLN A 38 1.29 -20.04 25.16
N SER A 39 0.72 -19.38 24.14
CA SER A 39 1.28 -18.16 23.57
C SER A 39 0.67 -16.86 24.11
N ASP A 40 -0.45 -16.93 24.82
CA ASP A 40 -1.29 -15.77 25.18
C ASP A 40 -1.77 -14.92 23.96
N ILE A 41 -1.75 -15.50 22.78
CA ILE A 41 -2.28 -14.87 21.55
C ILE A 41 -3.40 -15.76 21.01
N LEU A 42 -4.65 -15.26 21.07
CA LEU A 42 -5.81 -15.97 20.56
C LEU A 42 -6.28 -15.32 19.26
N TYR A 43 -5.93 -15.94 18.13
CA TYR A 43 -6.35 -15.47 16.85
C TYR A 43 -7.72 -16.02 16.47
N ASN A 44 -8.64 -15.12 16.14
CA ASN A 44 -9.95 -15.49 15.64
C ASN A 44 -10.06 -15.15 14.13
N PRO A 45 -10.08 -16.16 13.23
CA PRO A 45 -10.09 -15.93 11.78
C PRO A 45 -11.35 -15.23 11.26
N SER A 46 -12.43 -15.15 12.06
CA SER A 46 -13.63 -14.40 11.65
C SER A 46 -13.48 -12.88 11.73
N SER A 47 -12.37 -12.39 12.25
CA SER A 47 -12.26 -10.96 12.60
C SER A 47 -11.50 -10.06 11.64
N LEU A 48 -10.53 -10.47 10.84
CA LEU A 48 -9.78 -9.49 10.02
C LEU A 48 -9.17 -10.02 8.72
N SER A 49 -8.48 -11.11 8.69
CA SER A 49 -7.91 -11.70 7.49
C SER A 49 -7.57 -13.17 7.76
N ASN A 50 -7.64 -13.99 6.75
CA ASN A 50 -7.23 -15.38 6.91
C ASN A 50 -5.68 -15.44 6.85
N ILE A 51 -5.03 -15.32 8.02
CA ILE A 51 -3.56 -15.47 8.11
C ILE A 51 -3.09 -16.76 7.41
N ASN A 52 -3.89 -17.81 7.42
CA ASN A 52 -3.53 -19.07 6.77
C ASN A 52 -3.50 -18.97 5.24
N GLU A 53 -4.33 -18.14 4.62
CA GLU A 53 -4.30 -17.87 3.18
C GLU A 53 -3.08 -17.02 2.78
N LEU A 54 -2.53 -16.25 3.73
CA LEU A 54 -1.36 -15.42 3.50
C LEU A 54 -0.03 -16.19 3.67
N LYS A 55 -0.04 -17.45 4.13
CA LYS A 55 1.19 -18.21 4.42
C LYS A 55 2.04 -18.54 3.19
N ASP A 56 1.41 -18.72 2.04
CA ASP A 56 2.05 -19.29 0.85
C ASP A 56 2.26 -18.27 -0.29
N THR A 57 2.02 -16.98 -0.06
CA THR A 57 2.17 -15.93 -1.07
C THR A 57 3.39 -15.06 -0.80
N THR A 58 4.11 -14.66 -1.85
CA THR A 58 5.09 -13.56 -1.77
C THR A 58 4.38 -12.31 -1.26
N ARG A 59 4.89 -11.75 -0.17
CA ARG A 59 4.19 -10.72 0.57
C ARG A 59 4.66 -9.33 0.19
N ASP A 60 3.72 -8.42 0.22
CA ASP A 60 3.99 -7.00 0.17
C ASP A 60 3.95 -6.38 1.59
N LEU A 61 4.31 -5.13 1.68
CA LEU A 61 4.26 -4.37 2.93
C LEU A 61 2.86 -4.33 3.55
N TYR A 62 1.81 -4.27 2.72
CA TYR A 62 0.43 -4.23 3.17
C TYR A 62 0.03 -5.54 3.89
N SER A 63 0.41 -6.69 3.33
CA SER A 63 0.21 -8.00 3.96
C SER A 63 0.94 -8.10 5.30
N PHE A 64 2.16 -7.55 5.41
CA PHE A 64 2.89 -7.48 6.68
C PHE A 64 2.11 -6.70 7.73
N TYR A 65 1.65 -5.48 7.41
CA TYR A 65 0.88 -4.67 8.35
C TYR A 65 -0.43 -5.35 8.79
N GLN A 66 -1.10 -6.06 7.91
CA GLN A 66 -2.31 -6.81 8.25
C GLN A 66 -2.02 -7.93 9.25
N ILE A 67 -0.94 -8.68 9.02
CA ILE A 67 -0.51 -9.75 9.93
C ILE A 67 -0.09 -9.17 11.28
N TYR A 68 0.76 -8.14 11.28
CA TYR A 68 1.17 -7.44 12.50
C TYR A 68 -0.03 -6.99 13.32
N LYS A 69 -0.96 -6.29 12.68
CA LYS A 69 -2.19 -5.81 13.31
C LYS A 69 -3.03 -6.94 13.87
N SER A 70 -3.17 -8.04 13.13
CA SER A 70 -3.95 -9.20 13.56
C SER A 70 -3.34 -9.85 14.82
N ILE A 71 -2.02 -9.98 14.86
CA ILE A 71 -1.30 -10.51 16.06
C ILE A 71 -1.41 -9.53 17.23
N ALA A 72 -1.12 -8.24 17.01
CA ALA A 72 -1.16 -7.22 18.05
C ALA A 72 -2.55 -7.11 18.72
N PHE A 73 -3.64 -7.21 17.95
CA PHE A 73 -5.00 -7.20 18.51
C PHE A 73 -5.42 -8.51 19.16
N SER A 74 -4.71 -9.61 18.90
CA SER A 74 -4.98 -10.93 19.45
C SER A 74 -4.12 -11.25 20.67
N ASP A 75 -3.15 -10.41 21.00
CA ASP A 75 -2.22 -10.60 22.10
C ASP A 75 -2.80 -10.04 23.42
N PHE A 76 -3.09 -10.92 24.37
CA PHE A 76 -3.58 -10.55 25.71
C PHE A 76 -2.54 -9.77 26.52
N GLN A 77 -1.25 -9.97 26.25
CA GLN A 77 -0.16 -9.32 26.97
C GLN A 77 0.31 -8.02 26.32
N GLN A 78 -0.18 -7.70 25.10
CA GLN A 78 0.17 -6.49 24.36
C GLN A 78 1.69 -6.30 24.20
N ARG A 79 2.40 -7.37 23.83
CA ARG A 79 3.86 -7.38 23.65
C ARG A 79 4.34 -6.61 22.44
N LEU A 80 3.49 -6.47 21.40
CA LEU A 80 3.80 -5.68 20.23
C LEU A 80 3.47 -4.21 20.47
N PRO A 81 4.30 -3.27 20.00
CA PRO A 81 3.96 -1.85 19.95
C PRO A 81 2.57 -1.62 19.34
N ASP A 82 1.84 -0.64 19.83
CA ASP A 82 0.60 -0.24 19.17
C ASP A 82 0.87 0.35 17.79
N LEU A 83 -0.18 0.51 16.98
CA LEU A 83 -0.04 0.95 15.60
C LEU A 83 0.53 2.37 15.45
N GLU A 84 0.31 3.26 16.41
CA GLU A 84 0.86 4.62 16.37
C GLU A 84 2.36 4.60 16.69
N ASN A 85 2.77 3.78 17.66
CA ASN A 85 4.18 3.55 17.95
C ASN A 85 4.88 2.87 16.77
N LEU A 86 4.25 1.86 16.15
CA LEU A 86 4.81 1.21 14.96
C LEU A 86 4.99 2.22 13.81
N LYS A 87 4.02 3.09 13.57
CA LYS A 87 4.15 4.16 12.56
C LYS A 87 5.33 5.09 12.86
N THR A 88 5.51 5.46 14.12
CA THR A 88 6.61 6.33 14.54
C THR A 88 7.96 5.68 14.28
N VAL A 89 8.14 4.42 14.70
CA VAL A 89 9.37 3.66 14.48
C VAL A 89 9.61 3.49 12.98
N THR A 90 8.59 3.07 12.24
CA THR A 90 8.66 2.90 10.77
C THR A 90 9.03 4.21 10.08
N SER A 91 8.45 5.33 10.49
CA SER A 91 8.77 6.65 9.91
C SER A 91 10.23 7.03 10.14
N ASN A 92 10.76 6.78 11.34
CA ASN A 92 12.17 7.03 11.66
C ASN A 92 13.11 6.19 10.79
N GLU A 93 12.80 4.91 10.62
CA GLU A 93 13.57 4.01 9.74
C GLU A 93 13.51 4.45 8.26
N LEU A 94 12.35 4.90 7.80
CA LEU A 94 12.13 5.37 6.43
C LEU A 94 12.86 6.68 6.11
N MET A 95 13.24 7.48 7.12
CA MET A 95 14.09 8.67 6.94
C MET A 95 15.52 8.32 6.48
N SER A 96 15.96 7.10 6.72
CA SER A 96 17.26 6.66 6.23
C SER A 96 17.25 6.50 4.71
N LEU A 97 18.41 6.70 4.07
CA LEU A 97 18.60 6.40 2.64
C LEU A 97 18.54 4.88 2.34
N ASN A 98 18.44 4.07 3.38
CA ASN A 98 18.36 2.62 3.28
C ASN A 98 16.93 2.16 2.96
N ILE A 99 16.78 0.91 2.53
CA ILE A 99 15.52 0.18 2.60
C ILE A 99 15.46 -0.55 3.93
N PRO A 100 14.64 -0.09 4.89
CA PRO A 100 14.49 -0.79 6.14
C PRO A 100 13.73 -2.09 5.92
N LEU A 101 14.19 -3.15 6.59
CA LEU A 101 13.52 -4.43 6.64
C LEU A 101 12.80 -4.59 7.98
N THR A 102 11.77 -5.41 7.99
CA THR A 102 11.05 -5.78 9.21
C THR A 102 10.75 -7.26 9.23
N LEU A 103 10.82 -7.85 10.41
CA LEU A 103 10.52 -9.27 10.64
C LEU A 103 9.57 -9.42 11.83
N ILE A 104 8.61 -10.34 11.72
CA ILE A 104 7.79 -10.78 12.86
C ILE A 104 7.75 -12.30 12.91
N TYR A 105 8.07 -12.86 14.10
CA TYR A 105 7.80 -14.24 14.46
C TYR A 105 6.82 -14.28 15.63
N SER A 106 5.77 -15.08 15.51
CA SER A 106 4.73 -15.21 16.52
C SER A 106 4.22 -16.65 16.61
N GLU A 107 4.02 -17.12 17.82
CA GLU A 107 3.21 -18.30 18.09
C GLU A 107 1.84 -17.85 18.59
N TYR A 108 0.77 -18.50 18.13
CA TYR A 108 -0.60 -18.14 18.46
C TYR A 108 -1.50 -19.38 18.50
N GLU A 109 -2.61 -19.29 19.20
CA GLU A 109 -3.64 -20.30 19.21
C GLU A 109 -4.86 -19.86 18.42
N THR A 110 -5.57 -20.86 17.87
CA THR A 110 -6.97 -20.74 17.41
C THR A 110 -7.83 -21.70 18.22
N PHE A 111 -9.14 -21.52 18.18
CA PHE A 111 -10.05 -22.55 18.65
C PHE A 111 -10.02 -23.75 17.70
N ASN A 112 -9.79 -24.94 18.24
CA ASN A 112 -9.80 -26.16 17.45
C ASN A 112 -11.21 -26.53 16.96
N ASP A 113 -11.30 -27.50 16.06
CA ASP A 113 -12.58 -27.91 15.48
C ASP A 113 -13.53 -28.53 16.49
N ASN A 114 -13.02 -29.21 17.52
CA ASN A 114 -13.85 -29.75 18.59
C ASN A 114 -14.56 -28.63 19.35
N ALA A 115 -13.86 -27.55 19.67
CA ALA A 115 -14.43 -26.38 20.33
C ALA A 115 -15.53 -25.70 19.49
N LYS A 116 -15.30 -25.57 18.18
CA LYS A 116 -16.25 -24.98 17.24
C LYS A 116 -17.50 -25.86 17.03
N ASN A 117 -17.31 -27.13 16.76
CA ASN A 117 -18.39 -28.05 16.40
C ASN A 117 -19.31 -28.44 17.59
N ASN A 118 -18.78 -28.41 18.80
CA ASN A 118 -19.52 -28.81 20.00
C ASN A 118 -19.95 -27.63 20.88
N ASN A 119 -19.82 -26.39 20.37
CA ASN A 119 -20.20 -25.15 21.10
C ASN A 119 -19.55 -25.08 22.50
N LEU A 120 -18.27 -25.46 22.61
CA LEU A 120 -17.55 -25.43 23.89
C LEU A 120 -17.22 -24.01 24.36
N ILE A 121 -17.49 -23.01 23.52
CA ILE A 121 -17.30 -21.60 23.77
C ILE A 121 -18.62 -20.90 23.45
N PHE A 122 -19.08 -20.06 24.36
CA PHE A 122 -20.33 -19.33 24.21
C PHE A 122 -20.21 -17.90 24.73
N LYS A 123 -21.12 -17.03 24.33
CA LYS A 123 -21.25 -15.69 24.92
C LYS A 123 -22.23 -15.72 26.07
N ASN A 124 -21.81 -15.16 27.21
CA ASN A 124 -22.67 -14.98 28.37
C ASN A 124 -23.59 -13.76 28.23
N SER A 125 -24.40 -13.49 29.25
CA SER A 125 -25.32 -12.35 29.29
C SER A 125 -24.65 -10.98 29.22
N ASN A 126 -23.36 -10.89 29.53
CA ASN A 126 -22.56 -9.67 29.47
C ASN A 126 -21.81 -9.50 28.13
N ASN A 127 -22.08 -10.37 27.16
CA ASN A 127 -21.39 -10.37 25.86
C ASN A 127 -19.91 -10.77 25.91
N THR A 128 -19.43 -11.33 27.03
CA THR A 128 -18.08 -11.90 27.15
C THR A 128 -18.08 -13.39 26.83
N ALA A 129 -16.93 -13.88 26.34
CA ALA A 129 -16.76 -15.28 25.98
C ALA A 129 -16.50 -16.12 27.24
N GLU A 130 -17.10 -17.32 27.30
CA GLU A 130 -16.87 -18.31 28.34
C GLU A 130 -16.68 -19.69 27.70
N ARG A 131 -15.99 -20.58 28.40
CA ARG A 131 -15.85 -22.01 28.01
C ARG A 131 -16.68 -22.91 28.92
N VAL A 132 -17.10 -24.04 28.36
CA VAL A 132 -17.96 -25.02 29.06
C VAL A 132 -17.24 -25.65 30.26
N ALA A 133 -15.95 -25.99 30.10
CA ALA A 133 -15.13 -26.60 31.15
C ALA A 133 -13.63 -26.34 30.89
N SER A 134 -12.87 -26.19 31.99
CA SER A 134 -11.43 -25.83 31.96
C SER A 134 -10.52 -26.98 31.54
N ASP A 135 -10.97 -28.22 31.71
CA ASP A 135 -10.20 -29.44 31.44
C ASP A 135 -10.27 -29.88 29.96
N LEU A 136 -11.16 -29.27 29.19
CA LEU A 136 -11.27 -29.56 27.77
C LEU A 136 -10.19 -28.82 26.97
N ASN A 137 -9.46 -29.54 26.12
CA ASN A 137 -8.57 -28.88 25.16
C ASN A 137 -9.39 -28.23 24.04
N ILE A 138 -9.42 -26.90 24.02
CA ILE A 138 -10.15 -26.10 23.04
C ILE A 138 -9.23 -25.35 22.09
N PHE A 139 -7.91 -25.39 22.27
CA PHE A 139 -6.92 -24.64 21.51
C PHE A 139 -6.16 -25.52 20.55
N GLU A 140 -5.74 -24.91 19.44
CA GLU A 140 -4.82 -25.45 18.47
C GLU A 140 -3.69 -24.43 18.25
N GLN A 141 -2.45 -24.86 18.43
CA GLN A 141 -1.27 -24.00 18.33
C GLN A 141 -0.79 -23.87 16.89
N HIS A 142 -0.44 -22.67 16.52
CA HIS A 142 0.11 -22.28 15.22
C HIS A 142 1.33 -21.36 15.41
N ASN A 143 2.05 -21.13 14.33
CA ASN A 143 3.09 -20.11 14.29
C ASN A 143 3.06 -19.40 12.93
N ILE A 144 3.60 -18.18 12.91
CA ILE A 144 3.78 -17.39 11.70
C ILE A 144 5.13 -16.68 11.73
N PHE A 145 5.80 -16.68 10.60
CA PHE A 145 6.99 -15.88 10.36
C PHE A 145 6.80 -15.05 9.10
N VAL A 146 7.05 -13.74 9.17
CA VAL A 146 6.88 -12.82 8.06
C VAL A 146 8.02 -11.81 8.04
N GLY A 147 8.59 -11.61 6.84
CA GLY A 147 9.49 -10.52 6.56
C GLY A 147 8.95 -9.62 5.46
N ALA A 148 9.31 -8.35 5.49
CA ALA A 148 8.99 -7.38 4.46
C ALA A 148 10.06 -6.28 4.33
N ALA A 149 10.12 -5.64 3.16
CA ALA A 149 10.80 -4.38 2.98
C ALA A 149 9.79 -3.25 3.24
N LEU A 150 10.17 -2.24 4.03
CA LEU A 150 9.27 -1.12 4.34
C LEU A 150 9.07 -0.17 3.16
N LYS A 151 9.98 -0.20 2.19
CA LYS A 151 9.82 0.47 0.89
C LYS A 151 9.52 -0.59 -0.16
N PRO A 152 8.35 -0.58 -0.79
CA PRO A 152 8.01 -1.57 -1.81
C PRO A 152 8.72 -1.33 -3.14
N ILE A 153 9.28 -0.13 -3.33
CA ILE A 153 9.95 0.30 -4.55
C ILE A 153 11.32 0.88 -4.23
N GLN A 154 12.28 0.52 -5.06
CA GLN A 154 13.61 1.10 -5.08
C GLN A 154 13.92 1.67 -6.45
N ARG A 155 14.38 2.91 -6.48
CA ARG A 155 14.90 3.57 -7.69
C ARG A 155 16.41 3.48 -7.71
N GLY A 156 16.96 2.95 -8.82
CA GLY A 156 18.38 2.68 -9.00
C GLY A 156 18.78 1.24 -8.70
N SER A 157 19.92 0.83 -9.26
CA SER A 157 20.45 -0.54 -9.16
C SER A 157 21.13 -0.83 -7.82
N GLU A 158 21.61 0.19 -7.13
CA GLU A 158 22.30 0.05 -5.85
C GLU A 158 21.33 0.28 -4.71
N VAL A 159 21.22 -0.68 -3.83
CA VAL A 159 20.27 -0.70 -2.72
C VAL A 159 21.02 -0.97 -1.43
N LYS A 160 20.74 -0.16 -0.43
CA LYS A 160 21.27 -0.36 0.91
C LYS A 160 20.16 -0.80 1.83
N PHE A 161 20.21 -2.03 2.32
CA PHE A 161 19.26 -2.58 3.28
C PHE A 161 19.79 -2.47 4.71
N ASN A 162 18.89 -2.37 5.66
CA ASN A 162 19.18 -2.57 7.08
C ASN A 162 17.98 -3.25 7.77
N LEU A 163 18.28 -3.99 8.82
CA LEU A 163 17.29 -4.51 9.75
C LEU A 163 17.65 -3.99 11.14
N SER A 164 16.90 -3.00 11.62
CA SER A 164 17.13 -2.48 12.96
C SER A 164 16.55 -3.43 14.02
N SER A 165 17.13 -3.40 15.21
CA SER A 165 16.64 -4.17 16.36
C SER A 165 15.20 -3.79 16.74
N GLU A 166 14.78 -2.55 16.47
CA GLU A 166 13.41 -2.06 16.72
C GLU A 166 12.38 -2.63 15.71
N MET A 167 12.85 -3.16 14.57
CA MET A 167 12.02 -3.73 13.50
C MET A 167 12.01 -5.27 13.51
N LEU A 168 12.58 -5.90 14.53
CA LEU A 168 12.50 -7.33 14.78
C LEU A 168 11.51 -7.62 15.91
N PHE A 169 10.36 -8.19 15.56
CA PHE A 169 9.29 -8.51 16.50
C PHE A 169 9.25 -10.02 16.77
N ASN A 170 9.34 -10.40 18.04
CA ASN A 170 9.21 -11.78 18.48
C ASN A 170 8.29 -11.84 19.70
N THR A 171 7.12 -12.47 19.55
CA THR A 171 6.16 -12.67 20.65
C THR A 171 6.24 -14.07 21.25
N SER A 172 7.07 -14.96 20.67
CA SER A 172 7.31 -16.32 21.21
C SER A 172 8.35 -16.31 22.30
N GLU A 173 8.33 -17.32 23.17
CA GLU A 173 9.40 -17.58 24.13
C GLU A 173 10.67 -18.14 23.47
N LYS A 174 10.57 -18.69 22.24
CA LYS A 174 11.71 -19.18 21.49
C LYS A 174 12.54 -18.01 20.97
N LEU A 175 13.85 -18.07 21.19
CA LEU A 175 14.77 -17.02 20.75
C LEU A 175 15.18 -17.23 19.29
N ILE A 176 15.32 -16.14 18.55
CA ILE A 176 15.90 -16.16 17.22
C ILE A 176 17.42 -16.16 17.38
N SER A 177 18.07 -17.27 16.98
CA SER A 177 19.51 -17.45 17.09
C SER A 177 20.27 -17.00 15.85
N GLN A 178 19.62 -16.97 14.67
CA GLN A 178 20.23 -16.52 13.42
C GLN A 178 19.17 -15.97 12.48
N ILE A 179 19.55 -14.93 11.75
CA ILE A 179 18.75 -14.34 10.64
C ILE A 179 19.56 -14.45 9.35
N GLN A 180 18.91 -14.90 8.29
CA GLN A 180 19.50 -14.97 6.95
C GLN A 180 18.53 -14.35 5.94
N ILE A 181 19.07 -13.62 4.97
CA ILE A 181 18.27 -13.01 3.89
C ILE A 181 18.93 -13.31 2.54
N ASP A 182 18.12 -13.79 1.60
CA ASP A 182 18.42 -13.77 0.18
C ASP A 182 17.73 -12.56 -0.44
N PHE A 183 18.52 -11.62 -0.91
CA PHE A 183 18.03 -10.35 -1.48
C PHE A 183 17.52 -10.48 -2.92
N GLY A 184 17.48 -11.70 -3.50
CA GLY A 184 17.02 -11.92 -4.86
C GLY A 184 17.96 -11.37 -5.94
N ASN A 185 19.22 -11.13 -5.60
CA ASN A 185 20.28 -10.68 -6.52
C ASN A 185 21.15 -11.83 -7.08
N GLY A 186 20.79 -13.08 -6.77
CA GLY A 186 21.52 -14.27 -7.20
C GLY A 186 22.64 -14.72 -6.26
N SER A 187 22.91 -14.00 -5.16
CA SER A 187 23.97 -14.36 -4.20
C SER A 187 23.53 -15.39 -3.16
N GLY A 188 22.22 -15.70 -3.09
CA GLY A 188 21.66 -16.61 -2.10
C GLY A 188 21.60 -16.02 -0.70
N TYR A 189 21.36 -16.89 0.31
CA TYR A 189 21.22 -16.46 1.70
C TYR A 189 22.51 -15.92 2.31
N GLN A 190 22.43 -14.74 2.92
CA GLN A 190 23.50 -14.10 3.68
C GLN A 190 23.07 -14.00 5.15
N ILE A 191 24.01 -14.19 6.08
CA ILE A 191 23.76 -13.97 7.52
C ILE A 191 23.67 -12.46 7.75
N ILE A 192 22.65 -12.04 8.50
CA ILE A 192 22.36 -10.65 8.80
C ILE A 192 22.52 -10.41 10.31
N GLU A 193 23.29 -9.38 10.63
CA GLU A 193 23.37 -8.82 11.97
C GLU A 193 22.43 -7.63 12.08
N LEU A 194 21.78 -7.47 13.23
CA LEU A 194 20.91 -6.35 13.50
C LEU A 194 21.70 -5.02 13.51
N ASP A 195 21.05 -3.94 13.12
CA ASP A 195 21.58 -2.58 13.10
C ASP A 195 22.76 -2.37 12.12
N GLU A 196 23.07 -3.37 11.27
CA GLU A 196 24.06 -3.29 10.22
C GLU A 196 23.43 -3.03 8.85
N SER A 197 24.22 -2.50 7.93
CA SER A 197 23.77 -2.16 6.57
C SER A 197 24.40 -3.05 5.52
N TYR A 198 23.60 -3.46 4.53
CA TYR A 198 23.99 -4.37 3.45
C TYR A 198 23.79 -3.71 2.10
N ASN A 199 24.90 -3.53 1.35
CA ASN A 199 24.87 -2.96 0.01
C ASN A 199 24.62 -4.07 -1.02
N ILE A 200 23.54 -3.99 -1.75
CA ILE A 200 23.10 -4.96 -2.76
C ILE A 200 22.99 -4.25 -4.10
N THR A 201 23.56 -4.88 -5.13
CA THR A 201 23.42 -4.42 -6.52
C THR A 201 22.53 -5.38 -7.28
N TYR A 202 21.57 -4.86 -8.02
CA TYR A 202 20.73 -5.60 -8.95
C TYR A 202 21.17 -5.31 -10.38
N GLU A 203 21.40 -6.36 -11.17
CA GLU A 203 21.80 -6.23 -12.58
C GLU A 203 20.63 -5.87 -13.50
N ASN A 204 19.40 -6.13 -13.07
CA ASN A 204 18.19 -5.91 -13.86
C ASN A 204 17.10 -5.27 -12.99
N GLU A 205 16.27 -4.45 -13.60
CA GLU A 205 15.04 -3.94 -12.97
C GLU A 205 13.97 -5.03 -12.83
N GLY A 206 12.85 -4.67 -12.20
CA GLY A 206 11.68 -5.52 -12.00
C GLY A 206 11.55 -6.05 -10.58
N ILE A 207 10.56 -6.91 -10.38
CA ILE A 207 10.23 -7.46 -9.06
C ILE A 207 11.33 -8.43 -8.63
N LYS A 208 11.89 -8.17 -7.44
CA LYS A 208 12.86 -9.04 -6.74
C LYS A 208 12.14 -9.75 -5.61
N GLU A 209 12.34 -11.03 -5.49
CA GLU A 209 11.88 -11.81 -4.36
C GLU A 209 12.94 -11.80 -3.26
N LEU A 210 12.63 -11.15 -2.14
CA LEU A 210 13.42 -11.19 -0.91
C LEU A 210 12.99 -12.44 -0.12
N LYS A 211 13.93 -13.29 0.27
CA LYS A 211 13.65 -14.48 1.09
C LYS A 211 14.28 -14.32 2.45
N PHE A 212 13.47 -14.48 3.47
CA PHE A 212 13.88 -14.38 4.87
C PHE A 212 13.90 -15.76 5.49
N LYS A 213 14.91 -16.03 6.29
CA LYS A 213 15.04 -17.25 7.06
C LYS A 213 15.50 -16.92 8.48
N ILE A 214 14.82 -17.46 9.47
CA ILE A 214 15.26 -17.45 10.85
C ILE A 214 15.54 -18.87 11.34
N THR A 215 16.54 -18.99 12.21
CA THR A 215 16.79 -20.20 12.99
C THR A 215 16.49 -19.87 14.45
N LEU A 216 15.67 -20.70 15.09
CA LEU A 216 15.34 -20.57 16.49
C LEU A 216 16.38 -21.29 17.37
N ASP A 217 16.37 -21.04 18.66
CA ASP A 217 17.27 -21.63 19.64
C ASP A 217 17.17 -23.17 19.74
N ASN A 218 16.04 -23.73 19.34
CA ASN A 218 15.80 -25.17 19.23
C ASN A 218 16.24 -25.76 17.85
N ASN A 219 16.93 -24.98 17.01
CA ASN A 219 17.32 -25.27 15.63
C ASN A 219 16.15 -25.42 14.61
N GLU A 220 14.95 -25.08 14.99
CA GLU A 220 13.83 -24.99 14.04
C GLU A 220 14.03 -23.81 13.09
N GLN A 221 13.76 -24.01 11.80
CA GLN A 221 13.88 -22.94 10.81
C GLN A 221 12.51 -22.51 10.31
N LYS A 222 12.37 -21.21 10.06
CA LYS A 222 11.17 -20.61 9.45
C LYS A 222 11.60 -19.77 8.25
N GLU A 223 10.81 -19.85 7.18
CA GLU A 223 11.05 -19.09 5.95
C GLU A 223 9.84 -18.24 5.58
N SER A 224 10.11 -17.13 4.92
CA SER A 224 9.11 -16.19 4.42
C SER A 224 9.68 -15.47 3.22
N SER A 225 8.83 -14.92 2.34
CA SER A 225 9.27 -14.10 1.23
C SER A 225 8.47 -12.81 1.11
N ALA A 226 9.08 -11.79 0.52
CA ALA A 226 8.45 -10.53 0.18
C ALA A 226 8.94 -10.04 -1.19
N SER A 227 8.21 -9.11 -1.78
CA SER A 227 8.59 -8.49 -3.06
C SER A 227 9.16 -7.09 -2.86
N LEU A 228 10.16 -6.76 -3.66
CA LEU A 228 10.69 -5.41 -3.85
C LEU A 228 10.72 -5.11 -5.34
N ASN A 229 10.12 -4.01 -5.76
CA ASN A 229 10.19 -3.57 -7.15
C ASN A 229 11.40 -2.65 -7.34
N VAL A 230 12.39 -3.10 -8.11
CA VAL A 230 13.57 -2.29 -8.47
C VAL A 230 13.33 -1.65 -9.83
N ILE A 231 13.33 -0.33 -9.86
CA ILE A 231 13.12 0.48 -11.07
C ILE A 231 14.40 1.26 -11.31
N TYR A 232 14.99 1.15 -12.49
CA TYR A 232 16.08 2.04 -12.85
C TYR A 232 15.53 3.43 -13.12
N SER A 233 16.18 4.45 -12.56
CA SER A 233 15.84 5.81 -12.93
C SER A 233 15.97 5.95 -14.44
N ASN A 234 15.01 6.62 -15.06
CA ASN A 234 14.86 6.74 -16.51
C ASN A 234 16.03 7.42 -17.27
N ASP A 235 17.18 7.61 -16.68
CA ASP A 235 18.38 8.12 -17.38
C ASP A 235 18.77 7.26 -18.59
N GLN A 236 18.31 6.00 -18.65
CA GLN A 236 18.54 5.12 -19.80
C GLN A 236 17.37 5.12 -20.81
N LEU A 237 16.13 5.51 -20.42
CA LEU A 237 14.98 5.62 -21.33
C LEU A 237 15.00 6.93 -22.12
N ASN A 238 15.67 7.96 -21.63
CA ASN A 238 15.84 9.26 -22.28
C ASN A 238 16.63 9.20 -23.60
N GLN A 239 17.30 8.09 -23.89
CA GLN A 239 18.03 7.97 -25.18
C GLN A 239 17.16 7.56 -26.37
N LYS A 240 15.91 7.15 -26.17
CA LYS A 240 15.06 6.71 -27.29
C LYS A 240 14.01 7.71 -27.77
N ASN A 241 13.57 8.66 -26.94
CA ASN A 241 12.44 9.53 -27.32
C ASN A 241 12.58 11.03 -26.97
N ASN A 242 13.71 11.56 -26.56
CA ASN A 242 13.90 13.00 -26.23
C ASN A 242 12.83 13.58 -25.27
N GLN A 243 12.25 12.80 -24.39
CA GLN A 243 11.25 13.27 -23.43
C GLN A 243 11.81 13.14 -22.02
N GLU A 244 12.02 14.26 -21.38
CA GLU A 244 12.30 14.34 -19.96
C GLU A 244 11.05 13.92 -19.18
N ILE A 245 11.16 12.89 -18.35
CA ILE A 245 10.21 12.70 -17.25
C ILE A 245 10.56 13.79 -16.23
N VAL A 246 9.80 14.85 -16.27
CA VAL A 246 9.98 15.96 -15.35
C VAL A 246 9.26 15.61 -14.06
N GLY A 247 10.00 15.48 -12.96
CA GLY A 247 9.43 15.50 -11.63
C GLY A 247 8.69 16.83 -11.46
N PHE A 248 7.40 16.75 -11.16
CA PHE A 248 6.52 17.90 -11.16
C PHE A 248 5.98 18.14 -9.75
N THR A 249 6.22 19.31 -9.21
CA THR A 249 5.67 19.70 -7.91
C THR A 249 4.49 20.64 -8.10
N SER A 250 3.44 20.47 -7.28
CA SER A 250 2.34 21.42 -7.29
C SER A 250 2.84 22.81 -6.91
N GLY A 251 2.61 23.80 -7.77
CA GLY A 251 3.04 25.17 -7.53
C GLY A 251 2.24 25.92 -6.47
N THR A 252 1.15 25.36 -5.97
CA THR A 252 0.23 26.01 -5.06
C THR A 252 0.32 25.44 -3.66
N THR A 253 0.40 26.33 -2.75
CA THR A 253 0.65 26.07 -1.35
C THR A 253 -0.58 25.61 -0.58
N ASP A 254 -1.80 25.99 -0.97
CA ASP A 254 -3.00 25.65 -0.19
C ASP A 254 -4.21 25.43 -1.09
N PRO A 255 -4.66 24.20 -1.30
CA PRO A 255 -6.05 24.01 -1.65
C PRO A 255 -6.89 24.49 -0.46
N PRO A 256 -7.91 25.35 -0.68
CA PRO A 256 -8.60 26.07 0.38
C PRO A 256 -9.37 25.21 1.38
N TYR A 257 -9.28 23.89 1.29
CA TYR A 257 -10.08 22.96 2.10
C TYR A 257 -9.31 21.76 2.65
N ILE A 258 -7.97 21.75 2.70
CA ILE A 258 -7.26 20.78 3.53
C ILE A 258 -7.45 21.16 4.99
N GLN A 259 -8.60 20.85 5.52
CA GLN A 259 -8.97 21.07 6.92
C GLN A 259 -9.45 19.75 7.51
N PRO A 260 -9.20 19.47 8.75
CA PRO A 260 -8.52 20.27 9.80
C PRO A 260 -7.07 19.81 10.07
N TYR A 261 -6.46 18.97 9.25
CA TYR A 261 -5.29 18.16 9.61
C TYR A 261 -3.95 18.65 9.06
N ASN A 262 -3.93 19.70 8.24
CA ASN A 262 -2.70 20.29 7.75
C ASN A 262 -2.54 21.72 8.22
N GLU A 263 -1.68 21.92 9.20
CA GLU A 263 -1.22 23.23 9.62
C GLU A 263 -0.18 23.83 8.65
N TYR A 264 0.30 23.02 7.65
CA TYR A 264 1.37 23.40 6.76
C TYR A 264 1.03 23.14 5.29
N PRO A 265 1.35 24.10 4.39
CA PRO A 265 1.15 23.97 2.95
C PRO A 265 2.25 23.07 2.35
N PHE A 266 2.04 21.78 2.30
CA PHE A 266 2.96 20.87 1.64
C PHE A 266 2.68 20.78 0.15
N LYS A 267 3.74 20.67 -0.65
CA LYS A 267 3.63 20.42 -2.08
C LYS A 267 3.48 18.92 -2.34
N GLY A 268 2.61 18.55 -3.27
CA GLY A 268 2.58 17.22 -3.85
C GLY A 268 3.70 17.04 -4.86
N TRP A 269 4.05 15.80 -5.17
CA TRP A 269 4.96 15.46 -6.24
C TRP A 269 4.33 14.42 -7.16
N GLY A 270 4.55 14.55 -8.47
CA GLY A 270 4.04 13.66 -9.50
C GLY A 270 4.99 13.59 -10.68
N GLU A 271 4.73 12.66 -11.57
CA GLU A 271 5.44 12.50 -12.83
C GLU A 271 4.45 12.41 -14.00
N PHE A 272 4.86 12.90 -15.15
CA PHE A 272 4.03 12.82 -16.35
C PHE A 272 4.86 12.55 -17.59
N ASP A 273 4.21 12.06 -18.65
CA ASP A 273 4.77 11.96 -20.00
C ASP A 273 3.73 12.35 -21.02
N ILE A 274 4.19 12.81 -22.18
CA ILE A 274 3.37 13.19 -23.33
C ILE A 274 3.67 12.23 -24.47
N PHE A 275 2.70 11.41 -24.82
CA PHE A 275 2.74 10.51 -25.96
C PHE A 275 2.15 11.23 -27.17
N TYR A 276 3.01 11.81 -28.00
CA TYR A 276 2.61 12.59 -29.16
C TYR A 276 1.94 11.72 -30.22
N SER A 277 1.05 12.34 -31.01
CA SER A 277 0.58 11.80 -32.28
C SER A 277 1.72 11.69 -33.31
N ALA A 278 1.42 11.17 -34.50
CA ALA A 278 2.43 10.96 -35.53
C ALA A 278 3.05 12.27 -36.09
N ASP A 279 2.40 13.41 -35.89
CA ASP A 279 2.89 14.72 -36.32
C ASP A 279 3.88 15.35 -35.33
N GLY A 280 4.01 14.81 -34.11
CA GLY A 280 4.93 15.29 -33.10
C GLY A 280 4.57 16.66 -32.51
N VAL A 281 3.35 17.15 -32.75
CA VAL A 281 2.88 18.46 -32.29
C VAL A 281 1.84 18.29 -31.21
N LEU A 282 2.05 18.91 -30.05
CA LEU A 282 1.07 18.93 -28.95
C LEU A 282 -0.06 19.91 -29.34
N ASP A 283 -1.17 19.38 -29.81
CA ASP A 283 -2.29 20.24 -30.28
C ASP A 283 -3.69 19.76 -29.84
N LYS A 284 -3.84 18.49 -29.46
CA LYS A 284 -5.13 17.86 -29.08
C LYS A 284 -4.97 16.95 -27.84
N PRO A 285 -4.64 17.50 -26.68
CA PRO A 285 -4.28 16.70 -25.51
C PRO A 285 -5.46 15.96 -24.90
N ILE A 286 -5.23 14.70 -24.57
CA ILE A 286 -6.08 13.83 -23.75
C ILE A 286 -5.29 13.48 -22.49
N PHE A 287 -5.72 14.00 -21.36
CA PHE A 287 -5.12 13.68 -20.05
C PHE A 287 -5.67 12.35 -19.54
N VAL A 288 -4.80 11.49 -19.09
CA VAL A 288 -5.11 10.26 -18.34
C VAL A 288 -4.50 10.39 -16.97
N VAL A 289 -5.36 10.48 -15.95
CA VAL A 289 -4.96 10.78 -14.57
C VAL A 289 -5.00 9.49 -13.76
N ASP A 290 -3.88 9.08 -13.19
CA ASP A 290 -3.84 7.89 -12.34
C ASP A 290 -4.67 8.06 -11.07
N GLY A 291 -4.91 6.95 -10.38
CA GLY A 291 -5.68 6.88 -9.16
C GLY A 291 -4.84 6.43 -7.97
N PHE A 292 -5.49 5.73 -7.03
CA PHE A 292 -4.85 5.17 -5.86
C PHE A 292 -4.03 3.93 -6.23
N ASP A 293 -2.73 3.99 -6.02
CA ASP A 293 -1.77 2.90 -6.24
C ASP A 293 -0.71 2.87 -5.13
N PRO A 294 -1.09 2.52 -3.89
CA PRO A 294 -0.20 2.65 -2.72
C PRO A 294 1.04 1.76 -2.79
N GLN A 295 1.06 0.79 -3.70
CA GLN A 295 2.23 -0.05 -3.97
C GLN A 295 3.10 0.51 -5.09
N ASP A 296 2.66 1.61 -5.73
CA ASP A 296 3.35 2.29 -6.84
C ASP A 296 3.77 1.30 -7.94
N THR A 297 2.82 0.43 -8.31
CA THR A 297 3.04 -0.62 -9.30
C THR A 297 2.98 -0.10 -10.72
N ARG A 298 2.40 1.09 -10.91
CA ARG A 298 2.26 1.76 -12.20
C ARG A 298 3.17 2.97 -12.30
N ASN A 299 3.91 3.06 -13.37
CA ASN A 299 4.54 4.28 -13.86
C ASN A 299 3.75 4.82 -15.06
N VAL A 300 4.14 5.94 -15.62
CA VAL A 300 3.46 6.57 -16.78
C VAL A 300 3.28 5.60 -17.95
N ASN A 301 4.26 4.73 -18.23
CA ASN A 301 4.16 3.73 -19.28
C ASN A 301 3.16 2.62 -18.92
N ALA A 302 3.14 2.15 -17.68
CA ALA A 302 2.19 1.14 -17.23
C ALA A 302 0.74 1.67 -17.27
N ILE A 303 0.53 2.94 -16.93
CA ILE A 303 -0.78 3.62 -17.06
C ILE A 303 -1.19 3.70 -18.53
N TYR A 304 -0.26 4.06 -19.43
CA TYR A 304 -0.53 4.04 -20.85
C TYR A 304 -0.89 2.63 -21.35
N GLN A 305 -0.17 1.59 -20.90
CA GLN A 305 -0.47 0.20 -21.24
C GLN A 305 -1.78 -0.30 -20.62
N ALA A 306 -2.24 0.28 -19.52
CA ALA A 306 -3.56 -0.03 -18.95
C ALA A 306 -4.73 0.40 -19.87
N LEU A 307 -4.48 1.19 -20.89
CA LEU A 307 -5.45 1.51 -21.96
C LEU A 307 -5.62 0.36 -22.98
N ASN A 308 -4.96 -0.78 -22.77
CA ASN A 308 -5.11 -1.97 -23.61
C ASN A 308 -6.51 -2.58 -23.47
N PHE A 309 -7.10 -2.97 -24.60
CA PHE A 309 -8.35 -3.73 -24.65
C PHE A 309 -8.34 -4.70 -25.83
N GLY A 310 -8.73 -5.93 -25.62
CA GLY A 310 -8.70 -6.94 -26.69
C GLY A 310 -7.32 -7.00 -27.36
N ASN A 311 -7.29 -6.69 -28.64
CA ASN A 311 -6.06 -6.68 -29.46
C ASN A 311 -5.52 -5.26 -29.75
N GLY A 312 -5.99 -4.23 -29.04
CA GLY A 312 -5.62 -2.84 -29.29
C GLY A 312 -5.31 -2.06 -28.02
N ASN A 313 -4.81 -0.85 -28.18
CA ASN A 313 -4.59 0.13 -27.12
C ASN A 313 -5.35 1.42 -27.46
N LEU A 314 -6.16 1.92 -26.56
CA LEU A 314 -6.93 3.14 -26.77
C LEU A 314 -6.01 4.36 -26.99
N GLY A 315 -4.90 4.43 -26.27
CA GLY A 315 -3.91 5.49 -26.45
C GLY A 315 -3.34 5.51 -27.89
N ASP A 316 -3.01 4.33 -28.44
CA ASP A 316 -2.53 4.24 -29.82
C ASP A 316 -3.61 4.65 -30.82
N ILE A 317 -4.85 4.20 -30.63
CA ILE A 317 -5.97 4.55 -31.51
C ILE A 317 -6.20 6.06 -31.55
N VAL A 318 -6.19 6.74 -30.41
CA VAL A 318 -6.41 8.20 -30.41
C VAL A 318 -5.20 8.94 -30.98
N ARG A 319 -3.97 8.45 -30.78
CA ARG A 319 -2.76 9.01 -31.38
C ARG A 319 -2.73 8.85 -32.89
N ASP A 320 -3.18 7.72 -33.42
CA ASP A 320 -3.36 7.49 -34.88
C ASP A 320 -4.41 8.42 -35.50
N ASN A 321 -5.31 8.96 -34.67
CA ASN A 321 -6.29 9.98 -35.07
C ASN A 321 -5.83 11.42 -34.77
N GLY A 322 -4.55 11.60 -34.44
CA GLY A 322 -3.91 12.91 -34.29
C GLY A 322 -4.17 13.55 -32.91
N TYR A 323 -4.47 12.79 -31.89
CA TYR A 323 -4.51 13.27 -30.50
C TYR A 323 -3.21 12.95 -29.76
N ASP A 324 -2.88 13.74 -28.73
CA ASP A 324 -1.75 13.51 -27.85
C ASP A 324 -2.23 12.97 -26.51
N VAL A 325 -1.56 11.99 -25.96
CA VAL A 325 -1.94 11.43 -24.65
C VAL A 325 -0.98 11.92 -23.59
N VAL A 326 -1.49 12.64 -22.60
CA VAL A 326 -0.75 13.16 -21.43
C VAL A 326 -1.09 12.29 -20.25
N VAL A 327 -0.15 11.51 -19.74
CA VAL A 327 -0.35 10.62 -18.59
C VAL A 327 0.23 11.27 -17.35
N LEU A 328 -0.57 11.39 -16.29
CA LEU A 328 -0.14 11.84 -14.95
C LEU A 328 -0.14 10.66 -14.00
N ASN A 329 1.02 10.40 -13.39
CA ASN A 329 1.22 9.42 -12.34
C ASN A 329 1.52 10.11 -10.99
N PHE A 330 1.10 9.48 -9.89
CA PHE A 330 1.38 9.88 -8.51
C PHE A 330 2.27 8.81 -7.86
N PRO A 331 3.59 8.86 -8.06
CA PRO A 331 4.49 7.84 -7.52
C PRO A 331 4.68 7.97 -6.01
N THR A 332 5.29 6.97 -5.41
CA THR A 332 5.77 7.03 -4.03
C THR A 332 6.94 8.00 -3.92
N TYR A 333 6.88 8.92 -2.98
CA TYR A 333 7.95 9.87 -2.72
C TYR A 333 8.08 10.20 -1.23
N PHE A 334 9.27 10.66 -0.85
CA PHE A 334 9.51 11.18 0.49
C PHE A 334 9.31 12.69 0.50
N ARG A 335 8.45 13.16 1.39
CA ARG A 335 8.19 14.60 1.55
C ARG A 335 9.07 15.14 2.67
N GLU A 336 10.07 15.95 2.29
CA GLU A 336 11.11 16.43 3.21
C GLU A 336 10.57 17.42 4.25
N GLU A 337 9.52 18.17 3.91
CA GLU A 337 8.99 19.23 4.76
C GLU A 337 8.42 18.70 6.09
N ASP A 338 7.79 17.54 6.09
CA ASP A 338 7.22 16.90 7.28
C ASP A 338 7.79 15.49 7.54
N GLN A 339 8.81 15.10 6.77
CA GLN A 339 9.51 13.82 6.94
C GLN A 339 8.60 12.60 6.80
N VAL A 340 7.64 12.64 5.85
CA VAL A 340 6.65 11.58 5.64
C VAL A 340 6.82 10.95 4.26
N TRP A 341 6.73 9.62 4.20
CA TRP A 341 6.55 8.90 2.95
C TRP A 341 5.10 9.00 2.48
N ILE A 342 4.94 9.46 1.25
CA ILE A 342 3.68 9.46 0.55
C ILE A 342 3.72 8.28 -0.44
N PHE A 343 2.84 7.33 -0.23
CA PHE A 343 2.72 6.16 -1.10
C PHE A 343 1.85 6.48 -2.32
N GLY A 344 2.06 5.79 -3.41
CA GLY A 344 1.48 6.08 -4.72
C GLY A 344 0.01 6.48 -4.70
N GLY A 345 -0.27 7.71 -5.06
CA GLY A 345 -1.61 8.29 -5.06
C GLY A 345 -2.27 8.49 -3.68
N ALA A 346 -1.62 8.07 -2.57
CA ALA A 346 -2.22 8.10 -1.23
C ALA A 346 -2.16 9.46 -0.53
N ASP A 347 -1.72 10.51 -1.21
CA ASP A 347 -1.82 11.87 -0.70
C ASP A 347 -3.27 12.38 -0.72
N TYR A 348 -3.53 13.52 -0.10
CA TYR A 348 -4.84 14.14 -0.16
C TYR A 348 -5.29 14.37 -1.62
N ILE A 349 -6.55 14.08 -1.90
CA ILE A 349 -7.13 14.26 -3.24
C ILE A 349 -6.91 15.69 -3.74
N GLU A 350 -7.06 16.68 -2.85
CA GLU A 350 -6.86 18.09 -3.14
C GLU A 350 -5.41 18.39 -3.55
N ARG A 351 -4.42 17.76 -2.90
CA ARG A 351 -3.01 17.98 -3.25
C ARG A 351 -2.66 17.32 -4.58
N ASN A 352 -3.15 16.12 -4.82
CA ASN A 352 -3.03 15.45 -6.12
C ASN A 352 -3.75 16.24 -7.23
N ALA A 353 -4.88 16.86 -6.91
CA ALA A 353 -5.60 17.72 -7.84
C ALA A 353 -4.80 18.98 -8.22
N MET A 354 -4.03 19.56 -7.29
CA MET A 354 -3.15 20.70 -7.60
C MET A 354 -2.03 20.31 -8.57
N LEU A 355 -1.54 19.06 -8.55
CA LEU A 355 -0.61 18.57 -9.56
C LEU A 355 -1.25 18.57 -10.95
N LEU A 356 -2.49 18.09 -11.06
CA LEU A 356 -3.22 18.14 -12.33
C LEU A 356 -3.48 19.57 -12.78
N VAL A 357 -3.81 20.49 -11.88
CA VAL A 357 -3.97 21.93 -12.18
C VAL A 357 -2.70 22.49 -12.83
N GLU A 358 -1.55 22.25 -12.22
CA GLU A 358 -0.28 22.75 -12.76
C GLU A 358 0.09 22.05 -14.09
N LEU A 359 -0.19 20.75 -14.22
CA LEU A 359 0.02 20.04 -15.47
C LEU A 359 -0.88 20.57 -16.61
N ILE A 360 -2.16 20.85 -16.33
CA ILE A 360 -3.06 21.46 -17.33
C ILE A 360 -2.53 22.83 -17.75
N LYS A 361 -2.12 23.69 -16.80
CA LYS A 361 -1.51 24.98 -17.11
C LYS A 361 -0.26 24.84 -17.99
N TYR A 362 0.63 23.90 -17.61
CA TYR A 362 1.85 23.62 -18.34
C TYR A 362 1.56 23.18 -19.78
N VAL A 363 0.67 22.21 -19.95
CA VAL A 363 0.26 21.69 -21.28
C VAL A 363 -0.41 22.78 -22.12
N ASN A 364 -1.32 23.58 -21.54
CA ASN A 364 -1.98 24.67 -22.26
C ASN A 364 -1.00 25.75 -22.73
N ASN A 365 0.08 25.98 -21.97
CA ASN A 365 1.15 26.91 -22.38
C ASN A 365 2.02 26.36 -23.53
N LEU A 366 2.15 25.06 -23.66
CA LEU A 366 2.92 24.39 -24.72
C LEU A 366 2.08 24.08 -25.96
N LYS A 367 0.78 23.92 -25.78
CA LYS A 367 -0.14 23.50 -26.82
C LYS A 367 -0.19 24.48 -28.00
N VAL A 368 -0.16 23.95 -29.22
CA VAL A 368 -0.31 24.69 -30.41
C VAL A 368 -1.76 24.66 -30.90
N GLY A 369 -2.36 25.84 -31.13
CA GLY A 369 -3.75 25.94 -31.60
C GLY A 369 -4.77 25.98 -30.44
N GLU A 370 -6.08 25.94 -30.82
CA GLU A 370 -7.19 26.22 -29.88
C GLU A 370 -8.03 24.98 -29.55
N LYS A 371 -7.53 23.78 -29.83
CA LYS A 371 -8.28 22.56 -29.48
C LYS A 371 -8.31 22.36 -27.97
N GLN A 372 -9.52 22.13 -27.47
CA GLN A 372 -9.75 21.92 -26.04
C GLN A 372 -9.33 20.53 -25.58
N ASN A 373 -8.94 20.45 -24.32
CA ASN A 373 -8.50 19.24 -23.65
C ASN A 373 -9.64 18.22 -23.45
N VAL A 374 -9.26 16.96 -23.30
CA VAL A 374 -10.08 15.91 -22.73
C VAL A 374 -9.39 15.42 -21.46
N VAL A 375 -10.12 15.23 -20.38
CA VAL A 375 -9.58 14.71 -19.11
C VAL A 375 -10.30 13.41 -18.75
N ILE A 376 -9.52 12.33 -18.56
CA ILE A 376 -10.02 11.00 -18.22
C ILE A 376 -9.44 10.64 -16.83
N GLY A 377 -10.31 10.38 -15.87
CA GLY A 377 -9.94 9.97 -14.52
C GLY A 377 -10.62 8.66 -14.13
N PRO A 378 -9.91 7.53 -14.18
CA PRO A 378 -10.39 6.28 -13.61
C PRO A 378 -10.26 6.29 -12.08
N SER A 379 -11.18 5.58 -11.39
CA SER A 379 -11.14 5.40 -9.93
C SER A 379 -10.95 6.75 -9.20
N MET A 380 -10.03 6.86 -8.26
CA MET A 380 -9.71 8.10 -7.54
C MET A 380 -9.24 9.23 -8.48
N GLY A 381 -8.64 8.90 -9.64
CA GLY A 381 -8.29 9.89 -10.67
C GLY A 381 -9.48 10.69 -11.16
N GLY A 382 -10.68 10.12 -11.11
CA GLY A 382 -11.92 10.85 -11.38
C GLY A 382 -12.21 11.95 -10.36
N LEU A 383 -12.07 11.67 -9.07
CA LEU A 383 -12.24 12.68 -8.01
C LEU A 383 -11.18 13.78 -8.10
N ILE A 384 -9.92 13.39 -8.31
CA ILE A 384 -8.78 14.31 -8.52
C ILE A 384 -9.09 15.25 -9.68
N SER A 385 -9.50 14.70 -10.82
CA SER A 385 -9.82 15.47 -12.02
C SER A 385 -10.99 16.42 -11.79
N ARG A 386 -12.05 15.95 -11.15
CA ARG A 386 -13.21 16.80 -10.85
C ARG A 386 -12.83 17.95 -9.94
N TYR A 387 -12.03 17.68 -8.89
CA TYR A 387 -11.59 18.72 -7.98
C TYR A 387 -10.71 19.76 -8.70
N ALA A 388 -9.74 19.30 -9.51
CA ALA A 388 -8.83 20.18 -10.26
C ALA A 388 -9.58 21.13 -11.19
N LEU A 389 -10.50 20.61 -12.01
CA LEU A 389 -11.29 21.42 -12.94
C LEU A 389 -12.18 22.42 -12.21
N ASN A 390 -12.90 21.99 -11.16
CA ASN A 390 -13.74 22.86 -10.36
C ASN A 390 -12.90 23.95 -9.62
N TYR A 391 -11.72 23.60 -9.11
CA TYR A 391 -10.81 24.56 -8.50
C TYR A 391 -10.38 25.64 -9.52
N MET A 392 -9.95 25.25 -10.73
CA MET A 392 -9.58 26.21 -11.78
C MET A 392 -10.74 27.14 -12.15
N GLU A 393 -11.95 26.61 -12.28
CA GLU A 393 -13.16 27.42 -12.49
C GLU A 393 -13.39 28.42 -11.34
N SER A 394 -13.25 27.97 -10.09
CA SER A 394 -13.48 28.80 -8.89
C SER A 394 -12.52 29.99 -8.76
N ILE A 395 -11.32 29.86 -9.31
CA ILE A 395 -10.29 30.92 -9.34
C ILE A 395 -10.25 31.66 -10.68
N ASN A 396 -11.23 31.44 -11.57
CA ASN A 396 -11.34 32.01 -12.91
C ASN A 396 -10.13 31.76 -13.81
N VAL A 397 -9.52 30.58 -13.71
CA VAL A 397 -8.48 30.09 -14.63
C VAL A 397 -9.10 29.11 -15.61
N ASP A 398 -8.98 29.41 -16.90
CA ASP A 398 -9.52 28.52 -17.95
C ASP A 398 -8.66 27.25 -18.04
N HIS A 399 -9.27 26.10 -17.82
CA HIS A 399 -8.63 24.80 -17.98
C HIS A 399 -8.73 24.27 -19.43
N GLU A 400 -9.44 24.96 -20.31
CA GLU A 400 -9.64 24.59 -21.70
C GLU A 400 -10.15 23.14 -21.93
N THR A 401 -10.92 22.60 -20.99
CA THR A 401 -11.40 21.21 -21.06
C THR A 401 -12.82 21.18 -21.60
N ARG A 402 -13.03 20.50 -22.74
CA ARG A 402 -14.35 20.30 -23.36
C ARG A 402 -15.08 19.06 -22.85
N LEU A 403 -14.33 18.08 -22.34
CA LEU A 403 -14.88 16.80 -21.92
C LEU A 403 -14.10 16.25 -20.75
N TYR A 404 -14.81 15.95 -19.68
CA TYR A 404 -14.33 15.20 -18.54
C TYR A 404 -15.02 13.84 -18.49
N ILE A 405 -14.26 12.78 -18.37
CA ILE A 405 -14.73 11.40 -18.26
C ILE A 405 -14.29 10.84 -16.92
N SER A 406 -15.25 10.62 -16.04
CA SER A 406 -15.08 9.88 -14.78
C SER A 406 -15.40 8.41 -15.05
N PHE A 407 -14.42 7.54 -14.89
CA PHE A 407 -14.56 6.13 -15.18
C PHE A 407 -14.39 5.31 -13.89
N ASP A 408 -15.47 4.62 -13.49
CA ASP A 408 -15.49 3.79 -12.27
C ASP A 408 -14.96 4.51 -11.01
N ALA A 409 -15.26 5.81 -10.94
CA ALA A 409 -14.85 6.66 -9.83
C ALA A 409 -15.91 6.67 -8.71
N PRO A 410 -15.50 6.75 -7.44
CA PRO A 410 -16.46 6.97 -6.35
C PRO A 410 -17.15 8.34 -6.48
N HIS A 411 -18.41 8.42 -6.09
CA HIS A 411 -19.23 9.63 -6.21
C HIS A 411 -19.82 10.02 -4.85
#